data_4e0cc186870e502df39ab7b3c9193995
#
_entry.id   4e0cc186870e502df39ab7b3c9193995
#
_cell.length_a   1.000
_cell.length_b   1.000
_cell.length_c   1.000
_cell.angle_alpha   90.00
_cell.angle_beta   90.00
_cell.angle_gamma   90.00
#
_symmetry.space_group_name_H-M   'P 1'
#
loop_
_entity.id
_entity.type
_entity.pdbx_description
1 polymer ?
#
loop_
_entity_poly.entity_id
_entity_poly.type
_entity_poly.pdbx_seq_one_letter_code
_entity_poly.pdbx_strand_id
1 'polypeptide(L)'
;MNLKNLIPLMLFISCCMFSETKLLVLGSGTPNPNPDRSGSAYAVVVNGKSYLVDFGPGVVRRASSFSPSWGGEFESMEIKNLEYAFLTHLHSDHSAGLADLILTPWVLERENSLKLFGPKGLENMATKITEAYLEDIDYRINGSQPSNLNGYKTEIKEISEGLIFQDKNIKVEAFLNNHGDFKNSFGFIFTTADKKIVFSGDTAYSEKLISIAKNADILVHEVYSEQGFKEKSMDWQKYHKAHHTSSVDVGRIAQSTQPKKLVLSHILFWGKSEKSIIEEVKEHFKGNVLVAEDLMVID
;
A
#
# COMPACT_ATOMS: atom_id res chain seq x y z
N MET A 1 -19.63 31.94 -61.60
CA MET A 1 -18.51 31.15 -61.06
C MET A 1 -18.69 31.06 -59.55
N ASN A 2 -19.20 29.90 -59.06
CA ASN A 2 -19.48 29.68 -57.64
C ASN A 2 -18.29 29.06 -56.95
N LEU A 3 -17.61 29.80 -56.08
CA LEU A 3 -16.62 29.24 -55.16
C LEU A 3 -17.38 28.50 -54.02
N LYS A 4 -17.30 27.19 -54.02
CA LYS A 4 -17.76 26.36 -52.88
C LYS A 4 -16.77 26.52 -51.73
N ASN A 5 -17.26 27.05 -50.62
CA ASN A 5 -16.51 27.08 -49.35
C ASN A 5 -16.30 25.63 -48.82
N LEU A 6 -15.10 25.12 -48.93
CA LEU A 6 -14.67 23.92 -48.17
C LEU A 6 -14.34 24.37 -46.74
N ILE A 7 -15.14 23.98 -45.78
CA ILE A 7 -14.83 24.06 -44.35
C ILE A 7 -13.99 22.82 -44.00
N PRO A 8 -12.74 22.96 -43.55
CA PRO A 8 -11.96 21.81 -43.11
C PRO A 8 -12.54 21.27 -41.82
N LEU A 9 -12.98 20.02 -41.84
CA LEU A 9 -13.39 19.26 -40.66
C LEU A 9 -12.13 18.98 -39.82
N MET A 10 -11.89 19.82 -38.81
CA MET A 10 -10.85 19.53 -37.80
C MET A 10 -11.32 18.35 -36.94
N LEU A 11 -10.79 17.18 -37.20
CA LEU A 11 -10.88 16.03 -36.27
C LEU A 11 -10.08 16.38 -35.01
N PHE A 12 -10.75 16.74 -33.93
CA PHE A 12 -10.19 16.77 -32.61
C PHE A 12 -10.00 15.30 -32.15
N ILE A 13 -8.81 14.74 -32.37
CA ILE A 13 -8.39 13.52 -31.70
C ILE A 13 -8.14 13.93 -30.24
N SER A 14 -9.13 13.71 -29.39
CA SER A 14 -8.93 13.77 -27.94
C SER A 14 -7.99 12.62 -27.55
N CYS A 15 -6.71 12.93 -27.48
CA CYS A 15 -5.74 12.02 -26.87
C CYS A 15 -6.06 12.00 -25.37
N CYS A 16 -6.82 11.00 -24.92
CA CYS A 16 -6.91 10.69 -23.49
C CYS A 16 -5.51 10.30 -23.05
N MET A 17 -4.73 11.26 -22.56
CA MET A 17 -3.49 10.99 -21.84
C MET A 17 -3.88 10.34 -20.51
N PHE A 18 -3.91 9.03 -20.48
CA PHE A 18 -3.95 8.30 -19.21
C PHE A 18 -2.65 8.62 -18.48
N SER A 19 -2.76 9.13 -17.25
CA SER A 19 -1.61 9.31 -16.39
C SER A 19 -1.06 7.93 -16.06
N GLU A 20 0.24 7.74 -16.24
CA GLU A 20 0.92 6.50 -15.87
C GLU A 20 0.72 6.20 -14.39
N THR A 21 0.39 4.94 -14.06
CA THR A 21 0.25 4.50 -12.67
C THR A 21 1.62 4.44 -12.00
N LYS A 22 1.74 5.02 -10.81
CA LYS A 22 2.96 4.98 -9.98
C LYS A 22 2.66 4.27 -8.67
N LEU A 23 3.66 3.53 -8.19
CA LEU A 23 3.68 2.98 -6.84
C LEU A 23 4.66 3.80 -5.99
N LEU A 24 4.16 4.41 -4.92
CA LEU A 24 4.97 5.15 -3.96
C LEU A 24 5.16 4.30 -2.70
N VAL A 25 6.37 4.18 -2.21
CA VAL A 25 6.69 3.53 -0.94
C VAL A 25 6.69 4.59 0.16
N LEU A 26 5.70 4.55 1.04
CA LEU A 26 5.61 5.47 2.18
C LEU A 26 6.34 4.91 3.39
N GLY A 27 6.34 3.59 3.54
CA GLY A 27 7.01 2.88 4.61
C GLY A 27 7.32 1.45 4.19
N SER A 28 8.58 1.06 4.32
CA SER A 28 9.12 -0.25 3.94
C SER A 28 9.52 -1.11 5.14
N GLY A 29 9.23 -0.62 6.37
CA GLY A 29 9.64 -1.22 7.63
C GLY A 29 8.75 -2.36 8.09
N THR A 30 9.14 -2.93 9.22
CA THR A 30 8.55 -4.05 9.95
C THR A 30 8.27 -3.60 11.39
N PRO A 31 7.82 -4.45 12.33
CA PRO A 31 7.70 -4.06 13.74
C PRO A 31 9.03 -3.60 14.38
N ASN A 32 10.17 -3.87 13.73
CA ASN A 32 11.46 -3.37 14.22
C ASN A 32 11.57 -1.86 13.98
N PRO A 33 11.84 -1.05 15.02
CA PRO A 33 11.81 0.41 14.90
C PRO A 33 13.09 0.95 14.23
N ASN A 34 13.30 0.60 12.96
CA ASN A 34 14.39 1.16 12.16
C ASN A 34 14.05 2.63 11.85
N PRO A 35 14.91 3.61 12.22
CA PRO A 35 14.63 5.02 12.00
C PRO A 35 14.52 5.41 10.51
N ASP A 36 15.15 4.66 9.62
CA ASP A 36 15.15 4.92 8.18
C ASP A 36 13.97 4.28 7.44
N ARG A 37 13.17 3.44 8.12
CA ARG A 37 12.07 2.67 7.55
C ARG A 37 10.81 2.80 8.39
N SER A 38 9.85 3.59 7.93
CA SER A 38 8.53 3.72 8.56
C SER A 38 7.74 2.42 8.44
N GLY A 39 6.71 2.25 9.25
CA GLY A 39 5.83 1.08 9.19
C GLY A 39 5.23 0.89 7.80
N SER A 40 4.86 -0.34 7.47
CA SER A 40 4.36 -0.74 6.15
C SER A 40 3.27 0.19 5.64
N ALA A 41 3.53 0.88 4.54
CA ALA A 41 2.57 1.77 3.89
C ALA A 41 2.98 2.09 2.44
N TYR A 42 2.01 2.09 1.53
CA TYR A 42 2.23 2.39 0.11
C TYR A 42 1.11 3.28 -0.42
N ALA A 43 1.33 3.92 -1.56
CA ALA A 43 0.27 4.57 -2.33
C ALA A 43 0.34 4.18 -3.80
N VAL A 44 -0.78 3.74 -4.37
CA VAL A 44 -0.98 3.62 -5.82
C VAL A 44 -1.56 4.94 -6.30
N VAL A 45 -0.82 5.64 -7.15
CA VAL A 45 -1.23 6.94 -7.73
C VAL A 45 -1.58 6.75 -9.18
N VAL A 46 -2.78 7.13 -9.57
CA VAL A 46 -3.28 7.03 -10.94
C VAL A 46 -4.31 8.14 -11.23
N ASN A 47 -4.16 8.81 -12.36
CA ASN A 47 -5.07 9.87 -12.82
C ASN A 47 -5.37 10.93 -11.74
N GLY A 48 -4.35 11.37 -10.99
CA GLY A 48 -4.48 12.39 -9.95
C GLY A 48 -5.24 11.94 -8.70
N LYS A 49 -5.36 10.63 -8.46
CA LYS A 49 -5.87 10.04 -7.23
C LYS A 49 -4.84 9.13 -6.58
N SER A 50 -4.84 9.08 -5.25
CA SER A 50 -4.02 8.17 -4.45
C SER A 50 -4.89 7.16 -3.70
N TYR A 51 -4.41 5.93 -3.63
CA TYR A 51 -5.03 4.80 -2.94
C TYR A 51 -3.97 4.17 -2.05
N LEU A 52 -4.14 4.32 -0.73
CA LEU A 52 -3.17 3.83 0.25
C LEU A 52 -3.33 2.33 0.46
N VAL A 53 -2.22 1.63 0.64
CA VAL A 53 -2.16 0.22 1.08
C VAL A 53 -1.37 0.18 2.36
N ASP A 54 -2.00 -0.27 3.41
CA ASP A 54 -1.55 -0.17 4.79
C ASP A 54 -1.29 1.28 5.26
N PHE A 55 -1.24 1.44 6.55
CA PHE A 55 -1.02 2.72 7.21
C PHE A 55 -0.25 2.51 8.52
N GLY A 56 0.92 1.93 8.40
CA GLY A 56 1.85 1.79 9.51
C GLY A 56 2.30 3.15 10.08
N PRO A 57 3.02 3.12 11.22
CA PRO A 57 3.54 4.34 11.84
C PRO A 57 4.32 5.22 10.86
N GLY A 58 3.98 6.52 10.80
CA GLY A 58 4.65 7.49 9.93
C GLY A 58 3.98 7.74 8.58
N VAL A 59 2.91 7.02 8.22
CA VAL A 59 2.24 7.08 6.91
C VAL A 59 1.94 8.50 6.44
N VAL A 60 1.34 9.36 7.28
CA VAL A 60 0.95 10.73 6.90
C VAL A 60 2.19 11.61 6.64
N ARG A 61 3.21 11.53 7.48
CA ARG A 61 4.45 12.29 7.29
C ARG A 61 5.21 11.87 6.02
N ARG A 62 5.23 10.57 5.73
CA ARG A 62 5.84 10.05 4.51
C ARG A 62 5.03 10.40 3.28
N ALA A 63 3.69 10.35 3.36
CA ALA A 63 2.80 10.81 2.29
C ALA A 63 3.05 12.29 1.96
N SER A 64 3.20 13.15 2.97
CA SER A 64 3.46 14.57 2.76
C SER A 64 4.74 14.85 1.98
N SER A 65 5.77 14.00 2.11
CA SER A 65 7.02 14.17 1.36
C SER A 65 6.84 14.06 -0.16
N PHE A 66 5.76 13.47 -0.61
CA PHE A 66 5.41 13.39 -2.03
C PHE A 66 4.51 14.53 -2.51
N SER A 67 3.97 15.34 -1.60
CA SER A 67 3.06 16.43 -1.92
C SER A 67 3.78 17.71 -2.35
N PRO A 68 3.20 18.52 -3.24
CA PRO A 68 3.74 19.82 -3.63
C PRO A 68 3.97 20.76 -2.45
N SER A 69 3.15 20.74 -1.42
CA SER A 69 3.32 21.54 -0.20
C SER A 69 4.65 21.27 0.52
N TRP A 70 5.28 20.14 0.28
CA TRP A 70 6.58 19.75 0.84
C TRP A 70 7.64 19.46 -0.22
N GLY A 71 7.43 19.95 -1.46
CA GLY A 71 8.40 19.85 -2.56
C GLY A 71 8.32 18.57 -3.39
N GLY A 72 7.30 17.74 -3.18
CA GLY A 72 7.01 16.57 -4.01
C GLY A 72 6.23 16.93 -5.28
N GLU A 73 5.95 15.93 -6.11
CA GLU A 73 5.37 16.13 -7.45
C GLU A 73 3.91 15.65 -7.56
N PHE A 74 3.36 14.99 -6.52
CA PHE A 74 2.06 14.34 -6.59
C PHE A 74 0.98 15.14 -5.87
N GLU A 75 0.18 15.92 -6.60
CA GLU A 75 -0.95 16.68 -6.05
C GLU A 75 -1.95 15.80 -5.28
N SER A 76 -2.12 14.54 -5.70
CA SER A 76 -2.97 13.58 -5.02
C SER A 76 -2.45 13.13 -3.66
N MET A 77 -1.19 13.46 -3.33
CA MET A 77 -0.55 13.19 -2.04
C MET A 77 -0.60 14.40 -1.10
N GLU A 78 -1.22 15.52 -1.52
CA GLU A 78 -1.60 16.56 -0.56
C GLU A 78 -2.43 15.92 0.54
N ILE A 79 -2.11 16.21 1.78
CA ILE A 79 -2.62 15.44 2.93
C ILE A 79 -4.15 15.48 3.01
N LYS A 80 -4.77 16.60 2.63
CA LYS A 80 -6.24 16.73 2.54
C LYS A 80 -6.88 15.83 1.46
N ASN A 81 -6.10 15.30 0.52
CA ASN A 81 -6.57 14.44 -0.57
C ASN A 81 -6.49 12.93 -0.24
N LEU A 82 -5.97 12.56 0.93
CA LEU A 82 -5.89 11.16 1.36
C LEU A 82 -7.27 10.65 1.81
N GLU A 83 -8.01 10.02 0.91
CA GLU A 83 -9.40 9.59 1.14
C GLU A 83 -9.62 8.07 1.11
N TYR A 84 -8.70 7.28 0.54
CA TYR A 84 -8.88 5.85 0.33
C TYR A 84 -7.71 5.07 0.93
N ALA A 85 -8.01 4.11 1.83
CA ALA A 85 -6.98 3.25 2.39
C ALA A 85 -7.48 1.79 2.53
N PHE A 86 -6.59 0.86 2.22
CA PHE A 86 -6.80 -0.58 2.21
C PHE A 86 -5.84 -1.23 3.21
N LEU A 87 -6.34 -1.93 4.19
CA LEU A 87 -5.55 -2.57 5.24
C LEU A 87 -5.44 -4.07 4.96
N THR A 88 -4.22 -4.58 4.92
CA THR A 88 -3.96 -6.01 4.76
C THR A 88 -4.37 -6.81 5.98
N HIS A 89 -3.95 -6.40 7.16
CA HIS A 89 -4.27 -7.03 8.44
C HIS A 89 -4.04 -6.08 9.63
N LEU A 90 -4.44 -6.49 10.85
CA LEU A 90 -4.49 -5.59 12.01
C LEU A 90 -3.18 -5.52 12.83
N HIS A 91 -2.05 -6.06 12.38
CA HIS A 91 -0.79 -5.87 13.09
C HIS A 91 -0.43 -4.38 13.18
N SER A 92 0.24 -3.99 14.26
CA SER A 92 0.48 -2.59 14.59
C SER A 92 1.39 -1.88 13.60
N ASP A 93 2.33 -2.57 13.01
CA ASP A 93 3.24 -2.02 12.00
C ASP A 93 2.57 -1.75 10.64
N HIS A 94 1.36 -2.28 10.43
CA HIS A 94 0.48 -1.99 9.29
C HIS A 94 -0.65 -1.01 9.63
N SER A 95 -1.02 -0.86 10.90
CA SER A 95 -2.25 -0.17 11.31
C SER A 95 -2.09 0.98 12.31
N ALA A 96 -0.96 1.10 13.01
CA ALA A 96 -0.82 2.08 14.10
C ALA A 96 -0.81 3.55 13.65
N GLY A 97 -0.65 3.83 12.36
CA GLY A 97 -0.80 5.18 11.79
C GLY A 97 -2.24 5.62 11.57
N LEU A 98 -3.26 4.77 11.89
CA LEU A 98 -4.66 5.07 11.61
C LEU A 98 -5.15 6.35 12.31
N ALA A 99 -4.77 6.59 13.54
CA ALA A 99 -5.16 7.80 14.26
C ALA A 99 -4.65 9.06 13.54
N ASP A 100 -3.40 9.06 13.11
CA ASP A 100 -2.79 10.14 12.34
C ASP A 100 -3.50 10.30 10.98
N LEU A 101 -3.81 9.21 10.28
CA LEU A 101 -4.50 9.23 8.98
C LEU A 101 -5.97 9.71 9.09
N ILE A 102 -6.64 9.49 10.21
CA ILE A 102 -7.99 10.02 10.47
C ILE A 102 -7.92 11.52 10.75
N LEU A 103 -7.04 11.94 11.65
CA LEU A 103 -7.09 13.27 12.26
C LEU A 103 -6.28 14.33 11.52
N THR A 104 -5.01 14.03 11.16
CA THR A 104 -4.13 15.03 10.55
C THR A 104 -4.64 15.52 9.19
N PRO A 105 -5.13 14.69 8.27
CA PRO A 105 -5.73 15.17 7.02
C PRO A 105 -6.97 16.04 7.25
N TRP A 106 -7.80 15.73 8.24
CA TRP A 106 -8.94 16.56 8.63
C TRP A 106 -8.52 17.93 9.15
N VAL A 107 -7.51 17.98 10.01
CA VAL A 107 -6.95 19.24 10.52
C VAL A 107 -6.39 20.10 9.36
N LEU A 108 -5.92 19.47 8.30
CA LEU A 108 -5.44 20.08 7.07
C LEU A 108 -6.51 20.15 5.97
N GLU A 109 -7.80 20.27 6.39
CA GLU A 109 -8.94 20.58 5.52
C GLU A 109 -9.41 19.43 4.61
N ARG A 110 -9.17 18.16 4.96
CA ARG A 110 -9.91 17.07 4.29
C ARG A 110 -11.39 17.24 4.60
N GLU A 111 -12.20 17.39 3.57
CA GLU A 111 -13.65 17.60 3.70
C GLU A 111 -14.45 16.30 3.71
N ASN A 112 -13.96 15.29 3.00
CA ASN A 112 -14.62 13.99 2.87
C ASN A 112 -14.18 13.02 3.97
N SER A 113 -15.09 12.08 4.31
CA SER A 113 -14.77 10.96 5.18
C SER A 113 -13.67 10.08 4.59
N LEU A 114 -12.80 9.53 5.46
CA LEU A 114 -11.82 8.54 5.07
C LEU A 114 -12.52 7.20 4.78
N LYS A 115 -12.34 6.68 3.57
CA LYS A 115 -12.87 5.38 3.15
C LYS A 115 -11.85 4.28 3.45
N LEU A 116 -12.21 3.39 4.35
CA LEU A 116 -11.37 2.30 4.84
C LEU A 116 -11.92 0.95 4.39
N PHE A 117 -11.04 0.13 3.83
CA PHE A 117 -11.32 -1.25 3.42
C PHE A 117 -10.31 -2.16 4.11
N GLY A 118 -10.76 -3.15 4.87
CA GLY A 118 -9.82 -4.02 5.57
C GLY A 118 -10.48 -5.17 6.32
N PRO A 119 -9.71 -5.92 7.11
CA PRO A 119 -10.19 -7.11 7.79
C PRO A 119 -11.24 -6.80 8.85
N LYS A 120 -11.97 -7.83 9.23
CA LYS A 120 -12.86 -7.78 10.40
C LYS A 120 -12.09 -7.28 11.63
N GLY A 121 -12.66 -6.29 12.33
CA GLY A 121 -12.07 -5.60 13.47
C GLY A 121 -11.59 -4.18 13.15
N LEU A 122 -11.47 -3.81 11.87
CA LEU A 122 -11.10 -2.46 11.45
C LEU A 122 -12.12 -1.42 11.89
N GLU A 123 -13.41 -1.72 11.80
CA GLU A 123 -14.49 -0.82 12.25
C GLU A 123 -14.38 -0.53 13.76
N ASN A 124 -14.17 -1.58 14.56
CA ASN A 124 -13.96 -1.40 16.00
C ASN A 124 -12.70 -0.58 16.31
N MET A 125 -11.60 -0.83 15.59
CA MET A 125 -10.34 -0.08 15.76
C MET A 125 -10.56 1.41 15.49
N ALA A 126 -11.11 1.76 14.33
CA ALA A 126 -11.35 3.15 13.96
C ALA A 126 -12.33 3.86 14.90
N THR A 127 -13.40 3.17 15.32
CA THR A 127 -14.36 3.69 16.30
C THR A 127 -13.68 4.02 17.63
N LYS A 128 -12.87 3.09 18.16
CA LYS A 128 -12.18 3.30 19.45
C LYS A 128 -11.11 4.40 19.36
N ILE A 129 -10.44 4.53 18.23
CA ILE A 129 -9.53 5.66 17.98
C ILE A 129 -10.31 6.97 17.99
N THR A 130 -11.41 7.07 17.24
CA THR A 130 -12.22 8.29 17.21
C THR A 130 -12.78 8.63 18.60
N GLU A 131 -13.26 7.65 19.35
CA GLU A 131 -13.72 7.83 20.74
C GLU A 131 -12.59 8.36 21.66
N ALA A 132 -11.37 7.86 21.49
CA ALA A 132 -10.21 8.31 22.28
C ALA A 132 -9.83 9.79 22.05
N TYR A 133 -10.16 10.32 20.86
CA TYR A 133 -9.86 11.71 20.47
C TYR A 133 -11.07 12.65 20.52
N LEU A 134 -12.18 12.26 21.17
CA LEU A 134 -13.40 13.09 21.22
C LEU A 134 -13.16 14.49 21.80
N GLU A 135 -12.28 14.65 22.77
CA GLU A 135 -11.95 15.96 23.35
C GLU A 135 -11.29 16.89 22.31
N ASP A 136 -10.32 16.36 21.53
CA ASP A 136 -9.67 17.13 20.46
C ASP A 136 -10.65 17.45 19.32
N ILE A 137 -11.49 16.48 18.95
CA ILE A 137 -12.52 16.65 17.91
C ILE A 137 -13.53 17.71 18.31
N ASP A 138 -14.06 17.66 19.54
CA ASP A 138 -15.03 18.61 20.06
C ASP A 138 -14.43 20.03 20.12
N TYR A 139 -13.20 20.15 20.64
CA TYR A 139 -12.49 21.42 20.67
C TYR A 139 -12.36 22.06 19.28
N ARG A 140 -12.04 21.26 18.26
CA ARG A 140 -11.86 21.76 16.88
C ARG A 140 -13.18 22.12 16.22
N ILE A 141 -14.27 21.41 16.52
CA ILE A 141 -15.59 21.67 15.91
C ILE A 141 -16.31 22.82 16.63
N ASN A 142 -16.34 22.78 17.96
CA ASN A 142 -17.15 23.69 18.78
C ASN A 142 -16.34 24.81 19.46
N GLY A 143 -14.99 24.74 19.36
CA GLY A 143 -14.08 25.76 19.91
C GLY A 143 -13.72 26.85 18.92
N SER A 144 -12.47 27.33 19.00
CA SER A 144 -11.98 28.44 18.17
C SER A 144 -11.43 28.07 16.81
N GLN A 145 -11.22 26.76 16.53
CA GLN A 145 -10.73 26.28 15.24
C GLN A 145 -11.92 26.01 14.30
N PRO A 146 -11.95 26.58 13.09
CA PRO A 146 -13.06 26.39 12.14
C PRO A 146 -12.92 25.08 11.37
N SER A 147 -13.00 23.93 12.06
CA SER A 147 -12.91 22.62 11.40
C SER A 147 -14.25 22.17 10.83
N ASN A 148 -14.21 21.47 9.69
CA ASN A 148 -15.42 20.90 9.08
C ASN A 148 -15.93 19.68 9.87
N LEU A 149 -17.22 19.33 9.66
CA LEU A 149 -17.92 18.28 10.43
C LEU A 149 -17.76 16.86 9.86
N ASN A 150 -17.01 16.67 8.79
CA ASN A 150 -16.98 15.40 8.05
C ASN A 150 -15.59 14.78 7.94
N GLY A 151 -14.54 15.57 7.80
CA GLY A 151 -13.22 15.08 7.44
C GLY A 151 -12.58 14.12 8.46
N TYR A 152 -13.00 14.12 9.73
CA TYR A 152 -12.56 13.15 10.75
C TYR A 152 -13.36 11.84 10.73
N LYS A 153 -14.47 11.78 9.99
CA LYS A 153 -15.31 10.59 9.93
C LYS A 153 -14.67 9.53 9.05
N THR A 154 -15.08 8.29 9.29
CA THR A 154 -14.65 7.13 8.50
C THR A 154 -15.86 6.41 7.91
N GLU A 155 -15.73 5.97 6.65
CA GLU A 155 -16.64 5.04 5.98
C GLU A 155 -15.92 3.71 5.85
N ILE A 156 -16.36 2.69 6.58
CA ILE A 156 -15.60 1.45 6.73
C ILE A 156 -16.34 0.30 6.05
N LYS A 157 -15.59 -0.46 5.27
CA LYS A 157 -16.04 -1.74 4.73
C LYS A 157 -15.09 -2.83 5.19
N GLU A 158 -15.55 -3.68 6.11
CA GLU A 158 -14.86 -4.93 6.42
C GLU A 158 -15.00 -5.87 5.23
N ILE A 159 -13.89 -6.42 4.76
CA ILE A 159 -13.77 -7.11 3.48
C ILE A 159 -13.75 -8.64 3.62
N SER A 160 -14.02 -9.28 2.50
CA SER A 160 -13.76 -10.70 2.23
C SER A 160 -13.03 -10.82 0.88
N GLU A 161 -12.65 -12.03 0.48
CA GLU A 161 -12.02 -12.26 -0.82
C GLU A 161 -12.89 -11.82 -2.00
N GLY A 162 -12.24 -11.43 -3.08
CA GLY A 162 -12.84 -10.98 -4.33
C GLY A 162 -12.80 -9.46 -4.51
N LEU A 163 -13.70 -8.94 -5.31
CA LEU A 163 -13.79 -7.51 -5.60
C LEU A 163 -14.25 -6.72 -4.37
N ILE A 164 -13.39 -5.85 -3.87
CA ILE A 164 -13.66 -5.04 -2.68
C ILE A 164 -13.95 -3.58 -3.00
N PHE A 165 -13.34 -3.05 -4.07
CA PHE A 165 -13.50 -1.67 -4.50
C PHE A 165 -13.30 -1.55 -6.02
N GLN A 166 -14.04 -0.64 -6.64
CA GLN A 166 -13.85 -0.25 -8.04
C GLN A 166 -14.35 1.17 -8.26
N ASP A 167 -13.57 1.95 -8.98
CA ASP A 167 -13.99 3.24 -9.55
C ASP A 167 -13.52 3.36 -11.00
N LYS A 168 -13.54 4.57 -11.56
CA LYS A 168 -13.12 4.82 -12.96
C LYS A 168 -11.61 4.61 -13.21
N ASN A 169 -10.80 4.64 -12.15
CA ASN A 169 -9.33 4.59 -12.23
C ASN A 169 -8.78 3.22 -11.92
N ILE A 170 -9.42 2.47 -11.00
CA ILE A 170 -8.83 1.30 -10.40
C ILE A 170 -9.87 0.26 -9.99
N LYS A 171 -9.49 -1.00 -10.09
CA LYS A 171 -10.17 -2.15 -9.51
C LYS A 171 -9.28 -2.76 -8.45
N VAL A 172 -9.82 -3.01 -7.24
CA VAL A 172 -9.09 -3.63 -6.13
C VAL A 172 -9.79 -4.93 -5.74
N GLU A 173 -9.02 -6.01 -5.77
CA GLU A 173 -9.45 -7.34 -5.33
C GLU A 173 -8.60 -7.79 -4.14
N ALA A 174 -9.21 -8.43 -3.17
CA ALA A 174 -8.55 -9.01 -2.01
C ALA A 174 -8.47 -10.53 -2.13
N PHE A 175 -7.40 -11.11 -1.61
CA PHE A 175 -7.27 -12.56 -1.43
C PHE A 175 -6.73 -12.87 -0.04
N LEU A 176 -7.19 -13.97 0.55
CA LEU A 176 -6.73 -14.41 1.87
C LEU A 176 -5.31 -14.96 1.81
N ASN A 177 -4.51 -14.53 2.77
CA ASN A 177 -3.15 -14.98 3.01
C ASN A 177 -3.08 -16.10 4.06
N ASN A 178 -1.92 -16.78 4.10
CA ASN A 178 -1.55 -17.70 5.15
C ASN A 178 -0.57 -17.00 6.11
N HIS A 179 -1.12 -16.38 7.16
CA HIS A 179 -0.34 -15.63 8.15
C HIS A 179 -0.51 -16.24 9.55
N GLY A 180 -0.12 -17.51 9.67
CA GLY A 180 -0.20 -18.26 10.91
C GLY A 180 -1.61 -18.31 11.50
N ASP A 181 -1.75 -17.89 12.76
CA ASP A 181 -3.04 -17.84 13.44
C ASP A 181 -3.88 -16.60 13.10
N PHE A 182 -3.34 -15.68 12.30
CA PHE A 182 -4.01 -14.43 11.90
C PHE A 182 -4.95 -14.69 10.72
N LYS A 183 -6.19 -15.11 11.00
CA LYS A 183 -7.13 -15.63 9.99
C LYS A 183 -7.65 -14.60 8.98
N ASN A 184 -7.60 -13.32 9.33
CA ASN A 184 -8.08 -12.22 8.48
C ASN A 184 -6.89 -11.38 7.98
N SER A 185 -5.92 -12.01 7.33
CA SER A 185 -4.83 -11.36 6.60
C SER A 185 -5.07 -11.47 5.11
N PHE A 186 -4.91 -10.36 4.40
CA PHE A 186 -5.16 -10.24 2.97
C PHE A 186 -3.94 -9.75 2.21
N GLY A 187 -3.82 -10.21 0.97
CA GLY A 187 -3.09 -9.52 -0.07
C GLY A 187 -4.05 -8.82 -1.02
N PHE A 188 -3.54 -7.92 -1.84
CA PHE A 188 -4.35 -7.13 -2.76
C PHE A 188 -3.85 -7.20 -4.20
N ILE A 189 -4.81 -7.10 -5.14
CA ILE A 189 -4.55 -6.91 -6.56
C ILE A 189 -5.14 -5.55 -6.94
N PHE A 190 -4.29 -4.63 -7.36
CA PHE A 190 -4.65 -3.33 -7.91
C PHE A 190 -4.51 -3.39 -9.42
N THR A 191 -5.61 -3.23 -10.14
CA THR A 191 -5.63 -3.21 -11.60
C THR A 191 -6.04 -1.82 -12.08
N THR A 192 -5.18 -1.18 -12.83
CA THR A 192 -5.42 0.09 -13.52
C THR A 192 -5.48 -0.11 -15.03
N ALA A 193 -5.57 0.96 -15.81
CA ALA A 193 -5.57 0.85 -17.27
C ALA A 193 -4.23 0.34 -17.84
N ASP A 194 -3.12 0.58 -17.13
CA ASP A 194 -1.75 0.32 -17.61
C ASP A 194 -0.96 -0.66 -16.74
N LYS A 195 -1.41 -0.97 -15.52
CA LYS A 195 -0.65 -1.83 -14.58
C LYS A 195 -1.51 -2.80 -13.79
N LYS A 196 -0.93 -3.95 -13.50
CA LYS A 196 -1.36 -4.89 -12.47
C LYS A 196 -0.31 -4.91 -11.36
N ILE A 197 -0.68 -4.39 -10.18
CA ILE A 197 0.18 -4.37 -8.99
C ILE A 197 -0.39 -5.35 -7.98
N VAL A 198 0.46 -6.28 -7.50
CA VAL A 198 0.07 -7.26 -6.48
C VAL A 198 0.87 -6.98 -5.21
N PHE A 199 0.16 -6.82 -4.10
CA PHE A 199 0.73 -6.75 -2.75
C PHE A 199 0.51 -8.09 -2.06
N SER A 200 1.59 -8.74 -1.63
CA SER A 200 1.46 -9.99 -0.89
C SER A 200 0.74 -9.80 0.44
N GLY A 201 0.90 -8.64 1.11
CA GLY A 201 0.71 -8.55 2.55
C GLY A 201 1.66 -9.51 3.25
N ASP A 202 1.51 -9.71 4.54
CA ASP A 202 2.30 -10.70 5.27
C ASP A 202 1.74 -12.11 5.06
N THR A 203 2.59 -13.04 4.63
CA THR A 203 2.17 -14.39 4.27
C THR A 203 3.32 -15.40 4.33
N ALA A 204 3.07 -16.60 4.79
CA ALA A 204 3.90 -17.75 4.47
C ALA A 204 3.81 -18.08 2.98
N TYR A 205 4.69 -18.97 2.48
CA TYR A 205 4.66 -19.43 1.08
C TYR A 205 3.26 -19.82 0.63
N SER A 206 2.82 -19.29 -0.51
CA SER A 206 1.44 -19.41 -0.97
C SER A 206 1.35 -19.76 -2.46
N GLU A 207 0.86 -20.96 -2.76
CA GLU A 207 0.50 -21.39 -4.12
C GLU A 207 -0.62 -20.50 -4.71
N LYS A 208 -1.52 -20.02 -3.85
CA LYS A 208 -2.59 -19.09 -4.25
C LYS A 208 -2.00 -17.79 -4.78
N LEU A 209 -1.01 -17.21 -4.08
CA LEU A 209 -0.31 -16.00 -4.53
C LEU A 209 0.36 -16.25 -5.89
N ILE A 210 0.99 -17.41 -6.10
CA ILE A 210 1.60 -17.77 -7.37
C ILE A 210 0.57 -17.72 -8.51
N SER A 211 -0.62 -18.26 -8.31
CA SER A 211 -1.67 -18.22 -9.32
C SER A 211 -2.17 -16.81 -9.63
N ILE A 212 -2.27 -15.96 -8.61
CA ILE A 212 -2.78 -14.59 -8.67
C ILE A 212 -1.75 -13.63 -9.28
N ALA A 213 -0.48 -13.74 -8.88
CA ALA A 213 0.57 -12.80 -9.24
C ALA A 213 1.18 -13.05 -10.63
N LYS A 214 0.70 -14.04 -11.39
CA LYS A 214 1.19 -14.30 -12.76
C LYS A 214 1.16 -13.04 -13.61
N ASN A 215 2.31 -12.74 -14.23
CA ASN A 215 2.52 -11.62 -15.14
C ASN A 215 2.12 -10.25 -14.52
N ALA A 216 2.26 -10.09 -13.21
CA ALA A 216 2.10 -8.78 -12.59
C ALA A 216 3.15 -7.80 -13.14
N ASP A 217 2.77 -6.53 -13.31
CA ASP A 217 3.73 -5.48 -13.63
C ASP A 217 4.64 -5.23 -12.43
N ILE A 218 4.06 -5.20 -11.23
CA ILE A 218 4.78 -5.08 -9.96
C ILE A 218 4.24 -6.12 -8.99
N LEU A 219 5.14 -6.92 -8.41
CA LEU A 219 4.85 -7.76 -7.24
C LEU A 219 5.61 -7.19 -6.03
N VAL A 220 4.88 -6.59 -5.10
CA VAL A 220 5.41 -6.18 -3.78
C VAL A 220 5.28 -7.37 -2.85
N HIS A 221 6.40 -7.89 -2.35
CA HIS A 221 6.41 -9.08 -1.50
C HIS A 221 7.21 -8.84 -0.22
N GLU A 222 6.64 -9.22 0.92
CA GLU A 222 7.36 -9.30 2.19
C GLU A 222 8.43 -10.39 2.13
N VAL A 223 9.46 -10.31 2.97
CA VAL A 223 10.55 -11.27 2.90
C VAL A 223 11.37 -11.34 4.19
N TYR A 224 11.84 -12.53 4.56
CA TYR A 224 12.91 -12.66 5.55
C TYR A 224 14.17 -13.26 4.94
N SER A 225 15.34 -12.88 5.51
CA SER A 225 16.62 -13.49 5.13
C SER A 225 16.67 -14.96 5.51
N GLU A 226 16.92 -15.83 4.54
CA GLU A 226 17.12 -17.26 4.76
C GLU A 226 18.36 -17.53 5.65
N GLN A 227 19.45 -16.77 5.47
CA GLN A 227 20.64 -16.90 6.35
C GLN A 227 20.33 -16.47 7.76
N GLY A 228 19.66 -15.30 7.95
CA GLY A 228 19.28 -14.82 9.27
C GLY A 228 18.28 -15.74 9.97
N PHE A 229 17.38 -16.37 9.21
CA PHE A 229 16.43 -17.35 9.71
C PHE A 229 17.13 -18.58 10.33
N LYS A 230 18.16 -19.11 9.69
CA LYS A 230 18.92 -20.27 10.19
C LYS A 230 19.63 -20.01 11.53
N GLU A 231 19.86 -18.74 11.88
CA GLU A 231 20.47 -18.33 13.14
C GLU A 231 19.45 -18.16 14.28
N LYS A 232 18.14 -18.24 13.99
CA LYS A 232 17.08 -18.14 15.01
C LYS A 232 16.92 -19.44 15.80
N SER A 233 16.37 -19.33 17.02
CA SER A 233 15.95 -20.52 17.78
C SER A 233 14.86 -21.29 17.03
N MET A 234 14.70 -22.58 17.32
CA MET A 234 13.71 -23.43 16.66
C MET A 234 12.28 -22.90 16.79
N ASP A 235 11.92 -22.27 17.94
CA ASP A 235 10.60 -21.68 18.13
C ASP A 235 10.37 -20.50 17.21
N TRP A 236 11.36 -19.63 17.08
CA TRP A 236 11.30 -18.51 16.14
C TRP A 236 11.30 -18.95 14.67
N GLN A 237 12.05 -20.00 14.33
CA GLN A 237 12.00 -20.59 13.00
C GLN A 237 10.60 -21.15 12.69
N LYS A 238 9.99 -21.86 13.63
CA LYS A 238 8.62 -22.37 13.49
C LYS A 238 7.62 -21.23 13.30
N TYR A 239 7.73 -20.18 14.13
CA TYR A 239 6.87 -18.98 14.03
C TYR A 239 7.02 -18.31 12.66
N HIS A 240 8.22 -17.90 12.27
CA HIS A 240 8.43 -17.15 11.05
C HIS A 240 8.06 -17.94 9.79
N LYS A 241 8.35 -19.23 9.75
CA LYS A 241 7.96 -20.10 8.63
C LYS A 241 6.44 -20.21 8.46
N ALA A 242 5.67 -20.07 9.54
CA ALA A 242 4.21 -20.10 9.49
C ALA A 242 3.59 -18.74 9.13
N HIS A 243 4.35 -17.63 9.25
CA HIS A 243 3.82 -16.28 9.11
C HIS A 243 4.41 -15.50 7.95
N HIS A 244 5.65 -15.81 7.53
CA HIS A 244 6.40 -15.02 6.56
C HIS A 244 7.08 -15.92 5.51
N THR A 245 7.56 -15.32 4.42
CA THR A 245 8.19 -16.02 3.30
C THR A 245 9.70 -15.78 3.27
N SER A 246 10.48 -16.85 3.10
CA SER A 246 11.94 -16.73 2.95
C SER A 246 12.33 -16.09 1.63
N SER A 247 13.49 -15.43 1.59
CA SER A 247 14.09 -14.88 0.36
C SER A 247 14.25 -15.93 -0.74
N VAL A 248 14.60 -17.15 -0.39
CA VAL A 248 14.68 -18.29 -1.33
C VAL A 248 13.31 -18.61 -1.91
N ASP A 249 12.27 -18.67 -1.08
CA ASP A 249 10.92 -18.96 -1.52
C ASP A 249 10.29 -17.79 -2.30
N VAL A 250 10.59 -16.53 -1.93
CA VAL A 250 10.23 -15.36 -2.74
C VAL A 250 10.85 -15.46 -4.14
N GLY A 251 12.10 -15.91 -4.24
CA GLY A 251 12.75 -16.18 -5.52
C GLY A 251 12.01 -17.23 -6.36
N ARG A 252 11.53 -18.31 -5.73
CA ARG A 252 10.72 -19.37 -6.39
C ARG A 252 9.36 -18.85 -6.83
N ILE A 253 8.69 -18.06 -5.99
CA ILE A 253 7.43 -17.39 -6.31
C ILE A 253 7.64 -16.48 -7.53
N ALA A 254 8.66 -15.63 -7.51
CA ALA A 254 8.94 -14.71 -8.61
C ALA A 254 9.30 -15.46 -9.91
N GLN A 255 10.04 -16.56 -9.82
CA GLN A 255 10.31 -17.41 -11.00
C GLN A 255 9.04 -18.02 -11.58
N SER A 256 8.08 -18.38 -10.74
CA SER A 256 6.81 -18.99 -11.18
C SER A 256 5.80 -17.94 -11.69
N THR A 257 5.86 -16.71 -11.19
CA THR A 257 4.92 -15.63 -11.51
C THR A 257 5.42 -14.69 -12.60
N GLN A 258 6.73 -14.60 -12.83
CA GLN A 258 7.40 -13.74 -13.82
C GLN A 258 6.93 -12.28 -13.78
N PRO A 259 7.00 -11.59 -12.62
CA PRO A 259 6.63 -10.19 -12.55
C PRO A 259 7.65 -9.35 -13.34
N LYS A 260 7.21 -8.22 -13.94
CA LYS A 260 8.16 -7.29 -14.57
C LYS A 260 9.11 -6.67 -13.56
N LYS A 261 8.60 -6.38 -12.33
CA LYS A 261 9.39 -5.92 -11.19
C LYS A 261 8.97 -6.68 -9.92
N LEU A 262 9.93 -7.30 -9.24
CA LEU A 262 9.77 -7.79 -7.88
C LEU A 262 10.30 -6.74 -6.91
N VAL A 263 9.44 -6.26 -6.01
CA VAL A 263 9.78 -5.27 -4.98
C VAL A 263 9.77 -5.98 -3.63
N LEU A 264 10.93 -6.16 -3.04
CA LEU A 264 11.10 -6.75 -1.72
C LEU A 264 10.84 -5.66 -0.68
N SER A 265 9.87 -5.85 0.18
CA SER A 265 9.51 -4.90 1.22
C SER A 265 9.20 -5.63 2.53
N HIS A 266 8.94 -4.89 3.63
CA HIS A 266 8.70 -5.51 4.93
C HIS A 266 9.78 -6.56 5.24
N ILE A 267 11.06 -6.13 5.18
CA ILE A 267 12.19 -7.06 5.18
C ILE A 267 12.65 -7.36 6.60
N LEU A 268 12.60 -8.62 6.98
CA LEU A 268 13.20 -9.11 8.22
C LEU A 268 14.68 -9.46 7.95
N PHE A 269 15.53 -8.46 8.04
CA PHE A 269 16.98 -8.57 7.74
C PHE A 269 17.75 -9.47 8.69
N TRP A 270 17.43 -9.41 9.98
CA TRP A 270 18.14 -10.12 11.05
C TRP A 270 19.66 -10.02 10.97
N GLY A 271 20.16 -8.79 10.74
CA GLY A 271 21.58 -8.47 10.65
C GLY A 271 22.23 -8.80 9.32
N LYS A 272 21.49 -9.26 8.34
CA LYS A 272 21.98 -9.47 6.97
C LYS A 272 21.81 -8.19 6.14
N SER A 273 22.59 -8.07 5.05
CA SER A 273 22.56 -6.92 4.18
C SER A 273 21.47 -7.08 3.08
N GLU A 274 21.03 -5.99 2.50
CA GLU A 274 20.16 -5.98 1.32
C GLU A 274 20.76 -6.81 0.17
N LYS A 275 22.06 -6.65 -0.06
CA LYS A 275 22.79 -7.43 -1.06
C LYS A 275 22.64 -8.93 -0.85
N SER A 276 22.78 -9.40 0.40
CA SER A 276 22.63 -10.81 0.75
C SER A 276 21.21 -11.31 0.42
N ILE A 277 20.17 -10.54 0.73
CA ILE A 277 18.78 -10.90 0.44
C ILE A 277 18.51 -10.95 -1.07
N ILE A 278 19.04 -9.97 -1.83
CA ILE A 278 18.94 -9.98 -3.29
C ILE A 278 19.65 -11.22 -3.87
N GLU A 279 20.81 -11.59 -3.36
CA GLU A 279 21.56 -12.77 -3.80
C GLU A 279 20.75 -14.05 -3.54
N GLU A 280 20.16 -14.20 -2.36
CA GLU A 280 19.28 -15.32 -2.02
C GLU A 280 18.07 -15.44 -2.96
N VAL A 281 17.38 -14.33 -3.24
CA VAL A 281 16.26 -14.28 -4.21
C VAL A 281 16.74 -14.66 -5.61
N LYS A 282 17.90 -14.13 -6.02
CA LYS A 282 18.48 -14.36 -7.35
C LYS A 282 19.04 -15.76 -7.57
N GLU A 283 19.07 -16.62 -6.57
CA GLU A 283 19.32 -18.05 -6.80
C GLU A 283 18.27 -18.66 -7.72
N HIS A 284 17.02 -18.21 -7.62
CA HIS A 284 15.88 -18.73 -8.37
C HIS A 284 15.33 -17.77 -9.43
N PHE A 285 15.31 -16.46 -9.18
CA PHE A 285 14.72 -15.46 -10.09
C PHE A 285 15.78 -14.50 -10.62
N LYS A 286 15.98 -14.48 -11.97
CA LYS A 286 16.98 -13.62 -12.63
C LYS A 286 16.41 -12.29 -13.16
N GLY A 287 15.13 -12.03 -12.93
CA GLY A 287 14.48 -10.81 -13.37
C GLY A 287 14.86 -9.58 -12.55
N ASN A 288 14.06 -8.50 -12.68
CA ASN A 288 14.28 -7.25 -12.00
C ASN A 288 13.83 -7.36 -10.53
N VAL A 289 14.77 -7.19 -9.60
CA VAL A 289 14.55 -7.24 -8.14
C VAL A 289 14.97 -5.90 -7.54
N LEU A 290 14.06 -5.25 -6.85
CA LEU A 290 14.27 -4.00 -6.11
C LEU A 290 14.07 -4.25 -4.63
N VAL A 291 14.86 -3.60 -3.78
CA VAL A 291 14.58 -3.48 -2.34
C VAL A 291 13.84 -2.17 -2.14
N ALA A 292 12.66 -2.23 -1.52
CA ALA A 292 11.90 -1.03 -1.21
C ALA A 292 12.62 -0.19 -0.15
N GLU A 293 12.71 1.09 -0.39
CA GLU A 293 13.12 2.10 0.58
C GLU A 293 12.01 3.13 0.73
N ASP A 294 11.91 3.75 1.90
CA ASP A 294 10.97 4.84 2.12
C ASP A 294 11.21 5.95 1.09
N LEU A 295 10.14 6.53 0.58
CA LEU A 295 10.10 7.60 -0.42
C LEU A 295 10.55 7.18 -1.83
N MET A 296 10.67 5.88 -2.12
CA MET A 296 10.91 5.38 -3.47
C MET A 296 9.65 5.55 -4.35
N VAL A 297 9.85 5.95 -5.60
CA VAL A 297 8.83 5.95 -6.66
C VAL A 297 9.13 4.81 -7.62
N ILE A 298 8.15 3.98 -7.91
CA ILE A 298 8.27 2.81 -8.78
C ILE A 298 7.27 2.93 -9.94
N ASP A 299 7.81 2.86 -11.16
CA ASP A 299 7.07 2.92 -12.43
C ASP A 299 6.56 1.55 -12.87
#